data_a142fd1660de59803a740066426b26f8
#
_entry.id   a142fd1660de59803a740066426b26f8
#
_cell.length_a   1.000
_cell.length_b   1.000
_cell.length_c   1.000
_cell.angle_alpha   90.00
_cell.angle_beta   90.00
_cell.angle_gamma   90.00
#
_symmetry.space_group_name_H-M   'P 1'
#
loop_
_entity.id
_entity.type
_entity.pdbx_description
1 polymer ?
#
loop_
_entity_poly.entity_id
_entity_poly.type
_entity_poly.pdbx_seq_one_letter_code
_entity_poly.pdbx_strand_id
1 'polypeptide(L)'
;MLGRTPGNIVAVRPLRDGVISDYEMTEKMLDQFLKKISKFSLIKPRVIVCVPSGVTEVEERAVIQATMEAGARRVYLIEEPYAAALGAKLDITGPDGHMVVDIGGGTTDIAVLSLGGIATSSSIKI
;
A
#
# COMPACT_ATOMS: atom_id res chain seq x y z
N MET A 1 9.68 -15.76 -9.66
CA MET A 1 10.08 -15.46 -11.06
C MET A 1 11.42 -14.72 -11.17
N LEU A 2 11.82 -13.92 -10.18
CA LEU A 2 13.14 -13.29 -10.18
C LEU A 2 14.26 -14.34 -10.27
N GLY A 3 15.18 -14.20 -11.23
CA GLY A 3 16.27 -15.13 -11.48
C GLY A 3 15.92 -16.42 -12.23
N ARG A 4 14.68 -16.60 -12.67
CA ARG A 4 14.20 -17.80 -13.39
C ARG A 4 13.36 -17.49 -14.63
N THR A 5 13.57 -16.33 -15.24
CA THR A 5 12.84 -15.95 -16.45
C THR A 5 13.60 -16.35 -17.71
N PRO A 6 12.91 -16.70 -18.83
CA PRO A 6 13.54 -16.92 -20.13
C PRO A 6 14.32 -15.69 -20.60
N GLY A 7 15.33 -15.88 -21.45
CA GLY A 7 16.34 -14.88 -21.79
C GLY A 7 15.87 -13.52 -22.36
N ASN A 8 14.62 -13.41 -22.82
CA ASN A 8 14.03 -12.17 -23.33
C ASN A 8 12.91 -11.60 -22.43
N ILE A 9 12.65 -12.21 -21.29
CA ILE A 9 11.66 -11.77 -20.29
C ILE A 9 12.40 -11.37 -19.03
N VAL A 10 12.16 -10.14 -18.56
CA VAL A 10 12.77 -9.60 -17.34
C VAL A 10 11.71 -9.44 -16.26
N ALA A 11 11.95 -10.02 -15.07
CA ALA A 11 11.13 -9.77 -13.90
C ALA A 11 11.63 -8.52 -13.17
N VAL A 12 10.73 -7.58 -12.90
CA VAL A 12 11.05 -6.33 -12.22
C VAL A 12 10.23 -6.18 -10.94
N ARG A 13 10.78 -5.47 -9.97
CA ARG A 13 10.07 -5.03 -8.77
C ARG A 13 9.88 -3.52 -8.83
N PRO A 14 8.70 -3.03 -9.20
CA PRO A 14 8.46 -1.60 -9.29
C PRO A 14 8.35 -0.90 -7.93
N LEU A 15 8.12 -1.67 -6.86
CA LEU A 15 8.08 -1.19 -5.49
C LEU A 15 9.20 -1.86 -4.67
N ARG A 16 9.84 -1.08 -3.81
CA ARG A 16 10.79 -1.57 -2.79
C ARG A 16 10.42 -1.00 -1.43
N ASP A 17 10.31 -1.86 -0.44
CA ASP A 17 9.97 -1.48 0.94
C ASP A 17 8.69 -0.62 1.01
N GLY A 18 7.68 -0.96 0.19
CA GLY A 18 6.42 -0.22 0.08
C GLY A 18 6.48 1.11 -0.67
N VAL A 19 7.65 1.48 -1.20
CA VAL A 19 7.89 2.74 -1.92
C VAL A 19 8.05 2.49 -3.42
N ILE A 20 7.51 3.38 -4.24
CA ILE A 20 7.65 3.31 -5.70
C ILE A 20 9.11 3.58 -6.07
N SER A 21 9.78 2.59 -6.68
CA SER A 21 11.13 2.71 -7.24
C SER A 21 11.11 2.89 -8.77
N ASP A 22 10.05 2.43 -9.43
CA ASP A 22 9.81 2.60 -10.86
C ASP A 22 8.35 2.99 -11.07
N TYR A 23 8.11 4.27 -11.37
CA TYR A 23 6.77 4.83 -11.50
C TYR A 23 6.00 4.24 -12.69
N GLU A 24 6.62 4.18 -13.86
CA GLU A 24 5.97 3.69 -15.07
C GLU A 24 5.56 2.22 -14.95
N MET A 25 6.44 1.39 -14.39
CA MET A 25 6.15 -0.02 -14.17
C MET A 25 5.10 -0.23 -13.06
N THR A 26 5.10 0.63 -12.03
CA THR A 26 4.06 0.60 -10.99
C THR A 26 2.69 0.93 -11.57
N GLU A 27 2.59 1.98 -12.39
CA GLU A 27 1.34 2.35 -13.08
C GLU A 27 0.82 1.20 -13.95
N LYS A 28 1.68 0.60 -14.77
CA LYS A 28 1.31 -0.54 -15.61
C LYS A 28 0.85 -1.76 -14.79
N MET A 29 1.51 -2.03 -13.69
CA MET A 29 1.13 -3.11 -12.78
C MET A 29 -0.25 -2.86 -12.17
N LEU A 30 -0.52 -1.65 -11.69
CA LEU A 30 -1.81 -1.24 -11.14
C LEU A 30 -2.92 -1.30 -12.18
N ASP A 31 -2.65 -0.83 -13.41
CA ASP A 31 -3.60 -0.92 -14.53
C ASP A 31 -4.00 -2.38 -14.80
N GLN A 32 -3.04 -3.30 -14.82
CA GLN A 32 -3.32 -4.73 -14.99
C GLN A 32 -4.15 -5.31 -13.85
N PHE A 33 -3.87 -4.93 -12.61
CA PHE A 33 -4.67 -5.38 -11.46
C PHE A 33 -6.09 -4.83 -11.51
N LEU A 34 -6.27 -3.55 -11.78
CA LEU A 34 -7.58 -2.94 -11.90
C LEU A 34 -8.41 -3.54 -13.03
N LYS A 35 -7.79 -3.84 -14.17
CA LYS A 35 -8.44 -4.54 -15.30
C LYS A 35 -8.90 -5.95 -14.95
N LYS A 36 -8.13 -6.68 -14.13
CA LYS A 36 -8.51 -8.02 -13.66
C LYS A 36 -9.67 -8.01 -12.68
N ILE A 37 -9.76 -6.97 -11.85
CA ILE A 37 -10.79 -6.84 -10.81
C ILE A 37 -12.07 -6.25 -11.39
N SER A 38 -11.95 -5.22 -12.25
CA SER A 38 -13.08 -4.53 -12.86
C SER A 38 -13.45 -5.18 -14.20
N LYS A 39 -14.52 -5.95 -14.19
CA LYS A 39 -15.07 -6.57 -15.40
C LYS A 39 -15.73 -5.57 -16.37
N PHE A 40 -16.00 -4.35 -15.91
CA PHE A 40 -16.65 -3.31 -16.69
C PHE A 40 -15.77 -2.06 -16.76
N SER A 41 -15.19 -1.83 -17.93
CA SER A 41 -14.30 -0.67 -18.19
C SER A 41 -15.01 0.69 -18.16
N LEU A 42 -16.34 0.73 -18.13
CA LEU A 42 -17.14 1.95 -18.13
C LEU A 42 -17.27 2.61 -16.76
N ILE A 43 -17.10 1.87 -15.67
CA ILE A 43 -17.20 2.37 -14.30
C ILE A 43 -15.84 2.28 -13.64
N LYS A 44 -15.20 3.44 -13.45
CA LYS A 44 -13.91 3.51 -12.75
C LYS A 44 -14.10 3.26 -11.24
N PRO A 45 -13.32 2.38 -10.63
CA PRO A 45 -13.46 2.05 -9.21
C PRO A 45 -12.90 3.16 -8.31
N ARG A 46 -13.42 3.22 -7.08
CA ARG A 46 -12.72 3.87 -5.97
C ARG A 46 -11.70 2.87 -5.43
N VAL A 47 -10.50 3.35 -5.12
CA VAL A 47 -9.40 2.49 -4.68
C VAL A 47 -8.87 2.99 -3.34
N ILE A 48 -8.70 2.08 -2.40
CA ILE A 48 -7.96 2.32 -1.16
C ILE A 48 -6.61 1.64 -1.32
N VAL A 49 -5.53 2.39 -1.08
CA VAL A 49 -4.16 1.88 -1.15
C VAL A 49 -3.55 1.96 0.23
N CYS A 50 -3.01 0.84 0.70
CA CYS A 50 -2.23 0.82 1.94
C CYS A 50 -0.82 1.34 1.68
N VAL A 51 -0.32 2.17 2.57
CA VAL A 51 1.05 2.70 2.54
C VAL A 51 1.74 2.43 3.86
N PRO A 52 3.07 2.22 3.87
CA PRO A 52 3.83 2.09 5.11
C PRO A 52 3.71 3.33 5.98
N SER A 53 3.85 3.16 7.29
CA SER A 53 4.01 4.29 8.21
C SER A 53 5.30 5.06 7.88
N GLY A 54 5.23 6.37 7.90
CA GLY A 54 6.41 7.22 7.68
C GLY A 54 6.76 7.48 6.21
N VAL A 55 5.88 7.17 5.25
CA VAL A 55 6.05 7.63 3.87
C VAL A 55 6.04 9.15 3.81
N THR A 56 6.83 9.70 2.89
CA THR A 56 6.88 11.14 2.66
C THR A 56 5.65 11.61 1.87
N GLU A 57 5.34 12.90 1.96
CA GLU A 57 4.26 13.51 1.18
C GLU A 57 4.45 13.33 -0.34
N VAL A 58 5.71 13.36 -0.81
CA VAL A 58 6.04 13.14 -2.22
C VAL A 58 5.73 11.68 -2.62
N GLU A 59 6.06 10.74 -1.77
CA GLU A 59 5.76 9.31 -1.99
C GLU A 59 4.25 9.05 -2.00
N GLU A 60 3.50 9.66 -1.09
CA GLU A 60 2.03 9.58 -1.07
C GLU A 60 1.41 10.11 -2.37
N ARG A 61 1.86 11.27 -2.82
CA ARG A 61 1.41 11.87 -4.09
C ARG A 61 1.72 10.97 -5.28
N ALA A 62 2.89 10.33 -5.31
CA ALA A 62 3.27 9.40 -6.37
C ALA A 62 2.34 8.19 -6.41
N VAL A 63 1.98 7.62 -5.26
CA VAL A 63 1.03 6.50 -5.16
C VAL A 63 -0.36 6.91 -5.65
N ILE A 64 -0.86 8.05 -5.22
CA ILE A 64 -2.16 8.58 -5.65
C ILE A 64 -2.17 8.79 -7.16
N GLN A 65 -1.16 9.45 -7.70
CA GLN A 65 -1.07 9.74 -9.13
C GLN A 65 -0.98 8.47 -9.96
N ALA A 66 -0.10 7.53 -9.60
CA ALA A 66 0.04 6.25 -10.32
C ALA A 66 -1.28 5.47 -10.34
N THR A 67 -2.01 5.45 -9.22
CA THR A 67 -3.29 4.75 -9.11
C THR A 67 -4.39 5.45 -9.91
N MET A 68 -4.43 6.78 -9.93
CA MET A 68 -5.35 7.55 -10.76
C MET A 68 -5.10 7.34 -12.25
N GLU A 69 -3.84 7.38 -12.68
CA GLU A 69 -3.45 7.14 -14.07
C GLU A 69 -3.72 5.71 -14.51
N ALA A 70 -3.64 4.74 -13.60
CA ALA A 70 -4.02 3.36 -13.85
C ALA A 70 -5.54 3.14 -14.02
N GLY A 71 -6.37 4.15 -13.78
CA GLY A 71 -7.80 4.12 -14.05
C GLY A 71 -8.71 4.18 -12.83
N ALA A 72 -8.22 4.50 -11.65
CA ALA A 72 -9.07 4.75 -10.49
C ALA A 72 -9.88 6.05 -10.64
N ARG A 73 -11.12 6.04 -10.14
CA ARG A 73 -11.96 7.25 -10.07
C ARG A 73 -11.57 8.14 -8.90
N ARG A 74 -11.27 7.53 -7.77
CA ARG A 74 -10.78 8.15 -6.54
C ARG A 74 -9.80 7.23 -5.84
N VAL A 75 -8.82 7.82 -5.17
CA VAL A 75 -7.81 7.11 -4.40
C VAL A 75 -7.80 7.64 -2.97
N TYR A 76 -7.85 6.72 -2.03
CA TYR A 76 -7.70 6.97 -0.60
C TYR A 76 -6.48 6.23 -0.10
N LEU A 77 -5.69 6.87 0.74
CA LEU A 77 -4.56 6.21 1.40
C LEU A 77 -4.96 5.82 2.82
N ILE A 78 -4.46 4.67 3.26
CA ILE A 78 -4.57 4.18 4.62
C ILE A 78 -3.21 3.64 5.05
N GLU A 79 -2.77 3.94 6.26
CA GLU A 79 -1.53 3.35 6.76
C GLU A 79 -1.70 1.86 7.04
N GLU A 80 -0.68 1.08 6.70
CA GLU A 80 -0.72 -0.39 6.82
C GLU A 80 -1.09 -0.88 8.22
N PRO A 81 -0.50 -0.36 9.33
CA PRO A 81 -0.88 -0.81 10.66
C PRO A 81 -2.32 -0.45 11.05
N TYR A 82 -2.86 0.66 10.53
CA TYR A 82 -4.27 1.00 10.74
C TYR A 82 -5.20 0.00 10.04
N ALA A 83 -4.89 -0.33 8.79
CA ALA A 83 -5.62 -1.33 8.02
C ALA A 83 -5.54 -2.71 8.70
N ALA A 84 -4.37 -3.08 9.20
CA ALA A 84 -4.16 -4.33 9.93
C ALA A 84 -5.01 -4.41 11.20
N ALA A 85 -5.10 -3.31 11.97
CA ALA A 85 -5.95 -3.22 13.15
C ALA A 85 -7.43 -3.42 12.81
N LEU A 86 -7.92 -2.78 11.75
CA LEU A 86 -9.29 -2.96 11.27
C LEU A 86 -9.54 -4.41 10.84
N GLY A 87 -8.61 -5.01 10.11
CA GLY A 87 -8.70 -6.41 9.66
C GLY A 87 -8.71 -7.41 10.82
N ALA A 88 -7.94 -7.13 11.86
CA ALA A 88 -7.92 -7.93 13.10
C ALA A 88 -9.15 -7.66 13.99
N LYS A 89 -10.03 -6.74 13.60
CA LYS A 89 -11.23 -6.35 14.35
C LYS A 89 -10.92 -5.80 15.76
N LEU A 90 -9.81 -5.10 15.90
CA LEU A 90 -9.48 -4.39 17.12
C LEU A 90 -10.38 -3.16 17.27
N ASP A 91 -10.94 -2.98 18.44
CA ASP A 91 -11.66 -1.73 18.76
C ASP A 91 -10.64 -0.66 19.15
N ILE A 92 -10.28 0.18 18.20
CA ILE A 92 -9.30 1.27 18.39
C ILE A 92 -9.95 2.61 18.73
N THR A 93 -11.27 2.65 18.89
CA THR A 93 -12.03 3.90 19.15
C THR A 93 -11.88 4.39 20.56
N GLY A 94 -11.64 3.50 21.51
CA GLY A 94 -11.46 3.80 22.92
C GLY A 94 -10.08 4.36 23.27
N PRO A 95 -9.88 4.75 24.56
CA PRO A 95 -8.62 5.31 25.03
C PRO A 95 -7.51 4.26 25.24
N ASP A 96 -7.85 2.98 25.19
CA ASP A 96 -6.89 1.90 25.34
C ASP A 96 -5.93 1.85 24.15
N GLY A 97 -4.64 1.67 24.44
CA GLY A 97 -3.63 1.48 23.40
C GLY A 97 -3.62 0.06 22.86
N HIS A 98 -3.72 -0.08 21.54
CA HIS A 98 -3.53 -1.35 20.84
C HIS A 98 -2.27 -1.28 20.01
N MET A 99 -1.36 -2.22 20.24
CA MET A 99 -0.13 -2.31 19.46
C MET A 99 -0.32 -3.30 18.30
N VAL A 100 0.03 -2.87 17.10
CA VAL A 100 0.09 -3.71 15.91
C VAL A 100 1.53 -3.79 15.46
N VAL A 101 1.99 -4.99 15.16
CA VAL A 101 3.30 -5.27 14.56
C VAL A 101 3.05 -5.97 13.24
N ASP A 102 3.33 -5.28 12.15
CA ASP A 102 3.21 -5.80 10.79
C ASP A 102 4.58 -6.19 10.27
N ILE A 103 4.80 -7.48 10.09
CA ILE A 103 6.10 -8.04 9.68
C ILE A 103 6.01 -8.40 8.20
N GLY A 104 6.53 -7.53 7.35
CA GLY A 104 6.59 -7.73 5.91
C GLY A 104 7.90 -8.35 5.43
N GLY A 105 8.05 -8.41 4.10
CA GLY A 105 9.25 -8.97 3.46
C GLY A 105 10.47 -8.05 3.46
N GLY A 106 10.29 -6.74 3.66
CA GLY A 106 11.37 -5.74 3.62
C GLY A 106 11.29 -4.73 4.75
N THR A 107 10.13 -4.62 5.40
CA THR A 107 9.90 -3.70 6.53
C THR A 107 9.14 -4.39 7.64
N THR A 108 9.35 -3.91 8.85
CA THR A 108 8.49 -4.21 10.00
C THR A 108 7.93 -2.89 10.53
N ASP A 109 6.63 -2.75 10.48
CA ASP A 109 5.91 -1.57 10.94
C ASP A 109 5.26 -1.83 12.28
N ILE A 110 5.55 -0.97 13.25
CA ILE A 110 5.02 -1.05 14.61
C ILE A 110 4.21 0.21 14.86
N ALA A 111 2.97 0.05 15.31
CA ALA A 111 2.13 1.20 15.65
C ALA A 111 1.31 0.93 16.90
N VAL A 112 1.08 1.98 17.67
CA VAL A 112 0.11 2.01 18.75
C VAL A 112 -1.07 2.85 18.31
N LEU A 113 -2.26 2.26 18.35
CA LEU A 113 -3.51 2.90 17.95
C LEU A 113 -4.39 3.14 19.17
N SER A 114 -4.98 4.31 19.21
CA SER A 114 -5.89 4.74 20.27
C SER A 114 -6.77 5.89 19.77
N LEU A 115 -7.96 6.02 20.29
CA LEU A 115 -8.89 7.11 19.95
C LEU A 115 -9.16 7.25 18.43
N GLY A 116 -9.24 6.13 17.73
CA GLY A 116 -9.54 6.09 16.29
C GLY A 116 -8.38 6.46 15.36
N GLY A 117 -7.16 6.54 15.87
CA GLY A 117 -5.99 6.92 15.09
C GLY A 117 -4.69 6.26 15.55
N ILE A 118 -3.61 6.59 14.87
CA ILE A 118 -2.26 6.17 15.24
C ILE A 118 -1.67 7.18 16.23
N ALA A 119 -1.39 6.71 17.44
CA ALA A 119 -0.77 7.53 18.49
C ALA A 119 0.75 7.66 18.27
N THR A 120 1.40 6.55 17.90
CA THR A 120 2.83 6.52 17.57
C THR A 120 3.10 5.37 16.61
N SER A 121 4.11 5.51 15.78
CA SER A 121 4.55 4.45 14.86
C SER A 121 6.05 4.49 14.64
N SER A 122 6.60 3.35 14.26
CA SER A 122 7.99 3.19 13.86
C SER A 122 8.08 2.15 12.77
N SER A 123 8.91 2.40 11.78
CA SER A 123 9.18 1.46 10.69
C SER A 123 10.66 1.06 10.69
N ILE A 124 10.91 -0.22 10.63
CA ILE A 124 12.26 -0.81 10.64
C ILE A 124 12.45 -1.52 9.30
N LYS A 125 13.47 -1.13 8.56
CA LYS A 125 13.91 -1.85 7.35
C LYS A 125 14.75 -3.06 7.74
N ILE A 126 14.47 -4.16 7.12
CA ILE A 126 15.16 -5.42 7.33
C ILE A 126 16.24 -5.60 6.27
#